data_a7a0e4e989436b98b418f47772ab7acb
#
_entry.id   a7a0e4e989436b98b418f47772ab7acb
#
_cell.length_a   1.000
_cell.length_b   1.000
_cell.length_c   1.000
_cell.angle_alpha   90.00
_cell.angle_beta   90.00
_cell.angle_gamma   90.00
#
_symmetry.space_group_name_H-M   'P 1'
#
loop_
_entity.id
_entity.type
_entity.pdbx_description
1 polymer ?
#
loop_
_entity_poly.entity_id
_entity_poly.type
_entity_poly.pdbx_seq_one_letter_code
_entity_poly.pdbx_strand_id
1 'polypeptide(L)'
;MKLKNQTIDLGLRGYDELFMTEQERADTRKPKVEELPLSELTPFKNHPFKVKNDAEMAELMKSIADAGVLSPAMARPKKGGGYELISGHRRLAACKALGMDTMPVIIRKLTDEEAVITMVDSNLQREHILPSEKAFAYKMKMEALRHQGRTSDQLGPKLTVEEIAKGDSASQVKRYIRLTNLIPEILQMVDDGRIALTPAVELSYLQPSEQETLFSIMDCDEVTPSLSQAQRLRRMSEEQRFTDSAVMQLMSEVKGNQVEYVKVPVDKLRSFFRPDTSMKQMTETLVKAMDFYNKYLARQRKDRDAR
;
A
#
# COMPACT_ATOMS: atom_id res chain seq x y z
N MET A 1 35.38 57.03 -14.26
CA MET A 1 35.19 56.16 -13.06
C MET A 1 33.70 56.20 -12.68
N LYS A 2 32.91 55.18 -13.09
CA LYS A 2 31.46 55.14 -12.81
C LYS A 2 31.24 54.42 -11.51
N LEU A 3 30.72 55.12 -10.51
CA LEU A 3 30.28 54.51 -9.23
C LEU A 3 29.08 53.60 -9.48
N LYS A 4 29.22 52.30 -9.16
CA LYS A 4 28.11 51.36 -9.08
C LYS A 4 27.31 51.68 -7.82
N ASN A 5 26.04 52.11 -8.00
CA ASN A 5 25.06 52.13 -6.92
C ASN A 5 24.78 50.68 -6.48
N GLN A 6 25.36 50.27 -5.38
CA GLN A 6 24.88 49.10 -4.63
C GLN A 6 23.73 49.58 -3.76
N THR A 7 22.50 49.19 -4.10
CA THR A 7 21.36 49.29 -3.21
C THR A 7 21.57 48.27 -2.07
N ILE A 8 21.87 48.80 -0.88
CA ILE A 8 21.91 47.99 0.34
C ILE A 8 20.47 47.73 0.72
N ASP A 9 20.04 46.43 0.61
CA ASP A 9 18.77 45.98 1.16
C ASP A 9 18.89 45.98 2.70
N LEU A 10 18.34 47.00 3.33
CA LEU A 10 18.42 47.24 4.77
C LEU A 10 17.47 46.32 5.55
N GLY A 11 16.75 45.37 4.91
CA GLY A 11 15.84 44.43 5.59
C GLY A 11 14.74 45.13 6.39
N LEU A 12 14.43 46.41 6.04
CA LEU A 12 13.34 47.14 6.69
C LEU A 12 12.00 46.52 6.27
N ARG A 13 11.28 46.02 7.25
CA ARG A 13 9.90 45.58 7.08
C ARG A 13 9.10 46.73 6.47
N GLY A 14 8.22 46.41 5.51
CA GLY A 14 7.41 47.43 4.85
C GLY A 14 6.63 48.26 5.88
N TYR A 15 6.46 49.56 5.60
CA TYR A 15 5.81 50.54 6.50
C TYR A 15 4.44 50.04 6.97
N ASP A 16 3.76 49.26 6.12
CA ASP A 16 2.42 48.67 6.40
C ASP A 16 2.45 47.61 7.50
N GLU A 17 3.55 46.83 7.65
CA GLU A 17 3.67 45.82 8.72
C GLU A 17 3.80 46.42 10.13
N LEU A 18 4.25 47.66 10.25
CA LEU A 18 4.45 48.34 11.54
C LEU A 18 3.11 48.77 12.18
N PHE A 19 2.10 49.00 11.37
CA PHE A 19 0.78 49.52 11.82
C PHE A 19 -0.32 48.46 11.88
N MET A 20 -0.02 47.21 11.49
CA MET A 20 -0.96 46.11 11.62
C MET A 20 -1.18 45.70 13.09
N THR A 21 -2.43 45.56 13.49
CA THR A 21 -2.82 45.00 14.77
C THR A 21 -2.39 43.51 14.85
N GLU A 22 -2.28 42.93 16.05
CA GLU A 22 -1.98 41.49 16.20
C GLU A 22 -3.00 40.59 15.50
N GLN A 23 -4.27 41.02 15.43
CA GLN A 23 -5.32 40.31 14.70
C GLN A 23 -5.10 40.36 13.19
N GLU A 24 -4.78 41.52 12.63
CA GLU A 24 -4.46 41.67 11.21
C GLU A 24 -3.20 40.88 10.82
N ARG A 25 -2.17 40.83 11.68
CA ARG A 25 -0.98 39.97 11.49
C ARG A 25 -1.33 38.47 11.54
N ALA A 26 -2.26 38.07 12.41
CA ALA A 26 -2.74 36.70 12.48
C ALA A 26 -3.58 36.33 11.24
N ASP A 27 -4.38 37.24 10.73
CA ASP A 27 -5.18 37.05 9.51
C ASP A 27 -4.33 37.02 8.24
N THR A 28 -3.27 37.84 8.17
CA THR A 28 -2.28 37.82 7.05
C THR A 28 -1.49 36.51 7.04
N ARG A 29 -1.35 35.82 8.19
CA ARG A 29 -0.71 34.51 8.30
C ARG A 29 -1.64 33.33 7.99
N LYS A 30 -2.96 33.54 7.94
CA LYS A 30 -3.93 32.50 7.55
C LYS A 30 -3.72 32.14 6.08
N PRO A 31 -3.76 30.86 5.73
CA PRO A 31 -3.66 30.43 4.35
C PRO A 31 -4.83 31.02 3.55
N LYS A 32 -4.52 31.90 2.58
CA LYS A 32 -5.51 32.52 1.72
C LYS A 32 -5.93 31.56 0.62
N VAL A 33 -7.24 31.42 0.42
CA VAL A 33 -7.80 30.67 -0.70
C VAL A 33 -7.82 31.57 -1.92
N GLU A 34 -7.28 31.12 -3.03
CA GLU A 34 -7.24 31.83 -4.31
C GLU A 34 -7.86 30.98 -5.39
N GLU A 35 -8.63 31.60 -6.31
CA GLU A 35 -9.13 30.92 -7.50
C GLU A 35 -8.03 30.88 -8.56
N LEU A 36 -7.52 29.68 -8.85
CA LEU A 36 -6.47 29.48 -9.84
C LEU A 36 -6.98 28.82 -11.11
N PRO A 37 -6.53 29.28 -12.29
CA PRO A 37 -6.80 28.60 -13.55
C PRO A 37 -6.29 27.14 -13.53
N LEU A 38 -7.10 26.19 -14.02
CA LEU A 38 -6.70 24.79 -14.08
C LEU A 38 -5.49 24.55 -14.99
N SER A 39 -5.24 25.46 -15.93
CA SER A 39 -4.08 25.45 -16.83
C SER A 39 -2.75 25.71 -16.12
N GLU A 40 -2.78 26.45 -15.00
CA GLU A 40 -1.59 26.74 -14.20
C GLU A 40 -1.27 25.65 -13.18
N LEU A 41 -2.19 24.70 -12.97
CA LEU A 41 -2.05 23.63 -12.01
C LEU A 41 -1.44 22.38 -12.67
N THR A 42 -0.25 22.01 -12.24
CA THR A 42 0.41 20.75 -12.64
C THR A 42 0.32 19.72 -11.52
N PRO A 43 0.00 18.45 -11.83
CA PRO A 43 0.02 17.38 -10.83
C PRO A 43 1.42 17.22 -10.20
N PHE A 44 1.46 16.73 -8.97
CA PHE A 44 2.71 16.40 -8.28
C PHE A 44 3.50 15.34 -9.06
N LYS A 45 4.79 15.55 -9.23
CA LYS A 45 5.66 14.61 -9.95
C LYS A 45 5.76 13.28 -9.16
N ASN A 46 5.60 12.16 -9.86
CA ASN A 46 5.64 10.81 -9.26
C ASN A 46 4.63 10.60 -8.13
N HIS A 47 3.43 11.18 -8.24
CA HIS A 47 2.36 11.01 -7.27
C HIS A 47 1.98 9.53 -7.12
N PRO A 48 2.14 8.90 -5.94
CA PRO A 48 1.94 7.46 -5.78
C PRO A 48 0.47 7.03 -5.82
N PHE A 49 -0.45 7.94 -5.49
CA PHE A 49 -1.88 7.64 -5.41
C PHE A 49 -2.55 7.86 -6.75
N LYS A 50 -3.11 6.79 -7.31
CA LYS A 50 -3.78 6.81 -8.63
C LYS A 50 -5.12 7.55 -8.53
N VAL A 51 -5.40 8.41 -9.50
CA VAL A 51 -6.74 8.98 -9.68
C VAL A 51 -7.54 7.99 -10.51
N LYS A 52 -8.48 7.27 -9.87
CA LYS A 52 -9.36 6.31 -10.53
C LYS A 52 -10.66 6.99 -10.98
N ASN A 53 -11.17 6.55 -12.12
CA ASN A 53 -12.49 6.95 -12.59
C ASN A 53 -13.52 5.91 -12.13
N ASP A 54 -13.88 5.97 -10.87
CA ASP A 54 -14.75 5.06 -10.14
C ASP A 54 -16.08 5.74 -9.73
N ALA A 55 -16.98 5.00 -9.08
CA ALA A 55 -18.24 5.52 -8.59
C ALA A 55 -18.07 6.74 -7.66
N GLU A 56 -17.05 6.71 -6.79
CA GLU A 56 -16.73 7.85 -5.91
C GLU A 56 -16.29 9.09 -6.71
N MET A 57 -15.65 8.93 -7.86
CA MET A 57 -15.32 10.05 -8.76
C MET A 57 -16.58 10.64 -9.37
N ALA A 58 -17.54 9.80 -9.77
CA ALA A 58 -18.82 10.26 -10.32
C ALA A 58 -19.63 11.05 -9.26
N GLU A 59 -19.65 10.58 -8.01
CA GLU A 59 -20.27 11.30 -6.89
C GLU A 59 -19.58 12.64 -6.61
N LEU A 60 -18.23 12.65 -6.63
CA LEU A 60 -17.44 13.87 -6.47
C LEU A 60 -17.76 14.88 -7.59
N MET A 61 -17.80 14.42 -8.85
CA MET A 61 -18.16 15.28 -9.99
C MET A 61 -19.57 15.87 -9.84
N LYS A 62 -20.53 15.06 -9.41
CA LYS A 62 -21.90 15.54 -9.14
C LYS A 62 -21.91 16.59 -8.03
N SER A 63 -21.24 16.32 -6.92
CA SER A 63 -21.12 17.28 -5.80
C SER A 63 -20.48 18.60 -6.24
N ILE A 64 -19.43 18.54 -7.08
CA ILE A 64 -18.75 19.74 -7.60
C ILE A 64 -19.66 20.50 -8.58
N ALA A 65 -20.44 19.81 -9.40
CA ALA A 65 -21.40 20.42 -10.33
C ALA A 65 -22.53 21.17 -9.57
N ASP A 66 -23.02 20.58 -8.47
CA ASP A 66 -24.14 21.12 -7.69
C ASP A 66 -23.70 22.27 -6.75
N ALA A 67 -22.56 22.16 -6.10
CA ALA A 67 -22.15 23.07 -5.01
C ALA A 67 -20.77 23.72 -5.20
N GLY A 68 -20.09 23.46 -6.31
CA GLY A 68 -18.71 23.89 -6.52
C GLY A 68 -17.70 23.10 -5.66
N VAL A 69 -16.45 23.53 -5.68
CA VAL A 69 -15.37 22.90 -4.89
C VAL A 69 -15.39 23.45 -3.45
N LEU A 70 -16.10 22.79 -2.54
CA LEU A 70 -16.26 23.24 -1.15
C LEU A 70 -14.96 23.21 -0.34
N SER A 71 -14.07 22.27 -0.62
CA SER A 71 -12.79 22.14 0.08
C SER A 71 -11.65 22.52 -0.87
N PRO A 72 -10.88 23.59 -0.60
CA PRO A 72 -9.82 24.04 -1.51
C PRO A 72 -8.69 23.02 -1.62
N ALA A 73 -8.09 22.94 -2.79
CA ALA A 73 -6.87 22.17 -3.01
C ALA A 73 -5.67 22.85 -2.36
N MET A 74 -4.51 22.19 -2.32
CA MET A 74 -3.26 22.78 -1.87
C MET A 74 -2.22 22.69 -2.97
N ALA A 75 -1.54 23.81 -3.24
CA ALA A 75 -0.47 23.89 -4.23
C ALA A 75 0.71 24.73 -3.72
N ARG A 76 1.85 24.58 -4.40
CA ARG A 76 3.03 25.42 -4.19
C ARG A 76 3.49 26.07 -5.49
N PRO A 77 4.11 27.26 -5.44
CA PRO A 77 4.71 27.89 -6.62
C PRO A 77 5.84 27.04 -7.20
N LYS A 78 5.95 26.96 -8.54
CA LYS A 78 7.05 26.29 -9.26
C LYS A 78 8.13 27.29 -9.68
N LYS A 79 9.36 26.80 -9.75
CA LYS A 79 10.54 27.55 -10.27
C LYS A 79 10.43 27.79 -11.78
N GLY A 80 9.48 28.16 -12.38
CA GLY A 80 9.30 28.33 -13.84
C GLY A 80 7.93 28.87 -14.18
N GLY A 81 7.20 29.27 -13.15
CA GLY A 81 5.82 29.75 -13.25
C GLY A 81 4.79 28.61 -13.07
N GLY A 82 3.57 29.03 -12.74
CA GLY A 82 2.49 28.11 -12.38
C GLY A 82 2.69 27.45 -11.01
N TYR A 83 1.86 26.47 -10.73
CA TYR A 83 1.78 25.84 -9.42
C TYR A 83 1.84 24.32 -9.53
N GLU A 84 2.46 23.68 -8.54
CA GLU A 84 2.44 22.21 -8.37
C GLU A 84 1.42 21.82 -7.31
N LEU A 85 0.48 20.98 -7.68
CA LEU A 85 -0.61 20.53 -6.80
C LEU A 85 -0.09 19.49 -5.78
N ILE A 86 -0.20 19.80 -4.51
CA ILE A 86 0.23 18.93 -3.41
C ILE A 86 -0.92 18.02 -2.95
N SER A 87 -2.14 18.56 -2.87
CA SER A 87 -3.34 17.81 -2.48
C SER A 87 -4.54 18.27 -3.28
N GLY A 88 -5.47 17.36 -3.60
CA GLY A 88 -6.67 17.64 -4.37
C GLY A 88 -6.63 17.17 -5.81
N HIS A 89 -5.80 16.17 -6.16
CA HIS A 89 -5.70 15.62 -7.51
C HIS A 89 -7.02 15.09 -8.07
N ARG A 90 -7.87 14.46 -7.26
CA ARG A 90 -9.22 14.02 -7.68
C ARG A 90 -10.12 15.22 -7.99
N ARG A 91 -10.05 16.31 -7.20
CA ARG A 91 -10.79 17.56 -7.46
C ARG A 91 -10.34 18.22 -8.76
N LEU A 92 -9.03 18.31 -9.00
CA LEU A 92 -8.50 18.81 -10.26
C LEU A 92 -9.00 17.99 -11.46
N ALA A 93 -8.99 16.65 -11.34
CA ALA A 93 -9.48 15.78 -12.41
C ALA A 93 -10.99 15.96 -12.65
N ALA A 94 -11.78 16.06 -11.58
CA ALA A 94 -13.22 16.31 -11.65
C ALA A 94 -13.54 17.69 -12.29
N CYS A 95 -12.86 18.76 -11.86
CA CYS A 95 -13.03 20.10 -12.45
C CYS A 95 -12.69 20.12 -13.93
N LYS A 96 -11.61 19.46 -14.36
CA LYS A 96 -11.25 19.31 -15.78
C LYS A 96 -12.32 18.55 -16.56
N ALA A 97 -12.85 17.45 -16.01
CA ALA A 97 -13.90 16.67 -16.65
C ALA A 97 -15.23 17.43 -16.78
N LEU A 98 -15.50 18.33 -15.85
CA LEU A 98 -16.69 19.23 -15.85
C LEU A 98 -16.48 20.47 -16.74
N GLY A 99 -15.30 20.69 -17.32
CA GLY A 99 -15.00 21.85 -18.14
C GLY A 99 -14.93 23.18 -17.35
N MET A 100 -14.57 23.14 -16.06
CA MET A 100 -14.38 24.34 -15.26
C MET A 100 -13.05 25.01 -15.63
N ASP A 101 -13.01 26.34 -15.55
CA ASP A 101 -11.80 27.14 -15.87
C ASP A 101 -10.86 27.28 -14.64
N THR A 102 -11.43 27.38 -13.45
CA THR A 102 -10.71 27.64 -12.19
C THR A 102 -11.10 26.66 -11.10
N MET A 103 -10.32 26.61 -10.03
CA MET A 103 -10.68 25.95 -8.77
C MET A 103 -10.04 26.66 -7.58
N PRO A 104 -10.67 26.60 -6.37
CA PRO A 104 -10.10 27.18 -5.17
C PRO A 104 -8.88 26.40 -4.67
N VAL A 105 -7.79 27.12 -4.41
CA VAL A 105 -6.50 26.55 -4.02
C VAL A 105 -5.88 27.37 -2.88
N ILE A 106 -5.33 26.68 -1.90
CA ILE A 106 -4.46 27.27 -0.87
C ILE A 106 -3.02 27.19 -1.35
N ILE A 107 -2.36 28.35 -1.51
CA ILE A 107 -0.97 28.43 -1.91
C ILE A 107 -0.09 28.38 -0.66
N ARG A 108 0.86 27.44 -0.62
CA ARG A 108 1.90 27.35 0.41
C ARG A 108 3.29 27.32 -0.21
N LYS A 109 4.20 28.08 0.38
CA LYS A 109 5.64 27.98 0.04
C LYS A 109 6.21 26.77 0.80
N LEU A 110 6.45 25.68 0.09
CA LEU A 110 6.97 24.41 0.64
C LEU A 110 8.26 24.04 -0.10
N THR A 111 9.23 23.50 0.63
CA THR A 111 10.38 22.83 0.03
C THR A 111 9.95 21.54 -0.66
N ASP A 112 10.87 20.89 -1.39
CA ASP A 112 10.54 19.64 -2.08
C ASP A 112 10.20 18.54 -1.08
N GLU A 113 10.92 18.45 0.03
CA GLU A 113 10.71 17.50 1.11
C GLU A 113 9.40 17.75 1.86
N GLU A 114 9.12 19.01 2.22
CA GLU A 114 7.86 19.38 2.89
C GLU A 114 6.65 19.11 2.00
N ALA A 115 6.78 19.30 0.70
CA ALA A 115 5.73 19.01 -0.26
C ALA A 115 5.44 17.50 -0.33
N VAL A 116 6.49 16.65 -0.39
CA VAL A 116 6.34 15.19 -0.32
C VAL A 116 5.66 14.75 0.97
N ILE A 117 6.13 15.22 2.12
CA ILE A 117 5.58 14.85 3.43
C ILE A 117 4.11 15.27 3.51
N THR A 118 3.78 16.50 3.11
CA THR A 118 2.40 17.01 3.13
C THR A 118 1.50 16.22 2.20
N MET A 119 1.96 15.90 0.99
CA MET A 119 1.23 15.10 0.01
C MET A 119 0.94 13.69 0.56
N VAL A 120 1.94 13.01 1.09
CA VAL A 120 1.79 11.66 1.65
C VAL A 120 0.84 11.69 2.85
N ASP A 121 1.03 12.61 3.78
CA ASP A 121 0.22 12.71 5.00
C ASP A 121 -1.26 12.99 4.72
N SER A 122 -1.56 13.80 3.71
CA SER A 122 -2.93 14.09 3.31
C SER A 122 -3.65 12.91 2.64
N ASN A 123 -2.89 11.96 2.07
CA ASN A 123 -3.45 10.81 1.40
C ASN A 123 -3.48 9.54 2.27
N LEU A 124 -2.56 9.39 3.24
CA LEU A 124 -2.56 8.25 4.17
C LEU A 124 -3.77 8.22 5.12
N GLN A 125 -4.59 9.28 5.14
CA GLN A 125 -5.82 9.34 5.93
C GLN A 125 -7.05 8.77 5.19
N ARG A 126 -6.90 8.32 3.94
CA ARG A 126 -7.98 7.72 3.16
C ARG A 126 -8.30 6.33 3.68
N GLU A 127 -9.56 5.94 3.67
CA GLU A 127 -10.02 4.62 4.12
C GLU A 127 -9.51 3.48 3.22
N HIS A 128 -9.48 3.71 1.91
CA HIS A 128 -9.06 2.71 0.92
C HIS A 128 -7.81 3.17 0.17
N ILE A 129 -6.66 2.62 0.56
CA ILE A 129 -5.37 2.85 -0.08
C ILE A 129 -4.82 1.50 -0.54
N LEU A 130 -4.40 1.40 -1.80
CA LEU A 130 -3.78 0.19 -2.32
C LEU A 130 -2.45 -0.11 -1.63
N PRO A 131 -2.08 -1.38 -1.46
CA PRO A 131 -0.78 -1.77 -0.92
C PRO A 131 0.40 -1.13 -1.64
N SER A 132 0.37 -1.04 -2.97
CA SER A 132 1.39 -0.37 -3.78
C SER A 132 1.46 1.13 -3.48
N GLU A 133 0.33 1.81 -3.37
CA GLU A 133 0.26 3.23 -3.05
C GLU A 133 0.87 3.52 -1.67
N LYS A 134 0.52 2.71 -0.65
CA LYS A 134 1.16 2.79 0.69
C LYS A 134 2.66 2.56 0.61
N ALA A 135 3.10 1.57 -0.16
CA ALA A 135 4.51 1.22 -0.31
C ALA A 135 5.33 2.39 -0.85
N PHE A 136 4.91 2.97 -1.97
CA PHE A 136 5.60 4.11 -2.58
C PHE A 136 5.47 5.39 -1.73
N ALA A 137 4.31 5.63 -1.11
CA ALA A 137 4.10 6.77 -0.22
C ALA A 137 5.05 6.75 0.98
N TYR A 138 5.17 5.61 1.66
CA TYR A 138 6.10 5.46 2.78
C TYR A 138 7.57 5.58 2.35
N LYS A 139 7.92 5.02 1.17
CA LYS A 139 9.27 5.16 0.61
C LYS A 139 9.61 6.61 0.35
N MET A 140 8.74 7.35 -0.35
CA MET A 140 8.93 8.77 -0.65
C MET A 140 9.06 9.62 0.62
N LYS A 141 8.19 9.38 1.63
CA LYS A 141 8.23 10.11 2.90
C LYS A 141 9.54 9.81 3.66
N MET A 142 10.00 8.56 3.67
CA MET A 142 11.26 8.18 4.29
C MET A 142 12.45 8.87 3.62
N GLU A 143 12.46 8.93 2.29
CA GLU A 143 13.50 9.62 1.53
C GLU A 143 13.50 11.13 1.82
N ALA A 144 12.33 11.77 1.81
CA ALA A 144 12.19 13.20 2.13
C ALA A 144 12.69 13.54 3.55
N LEU A 145 12.35 12.72 4.55
CA LEU A 145 12.83 12.91 5.93
C LEU A 145 14.35 12.75 6.04
N ARG A 146 14.95 11.82 5.30
CA ARG A 146 16.41 11.67 5.24
C ARG A 146 17.09 12.91 4.67
N HIS A 147 16.55 13.47 3.60
CA HIS A 147 17.07 14.69 2.96
C HIS A 147 16.98 15.91 3.88
N GLN A 148 15.98 16.00 4.75
CA GLN A 148 15.86 17.07 5.74
C GLN A 148 16.87 16.96 6.91
N GLY A 149 17.74 15.95 6.93
CA GLY A 149 18.71 15.73 8.02
C GLY A 149 18.08 15.28 9.34
N ARG A 150 16.76 15.03 9.37
CA ARG A 150 16.03 14.52 10.55
C ARG A 150 16.30 13.04 10.83
N THR A 151 17.07 12.38 9.96
CA THR A 151 17.49 10.99 10.09
C THR A 151 18.97 10.84 10.40
N SER A 152 19.69 11.95 10.70
CA SER A 152 21.08 11.86 11.12
C SER A 152 21.15 11.24 12.53
N ASP A 153 22.32 10.72 12.89
CA ASP A 153 22.64 9.85 14.05
C ASP A 153 22.10 10.27 15.45
N GLN A 154 21.44 11.43 15.56
CA GLN A 154 20.88 11.93 16.83
C GLN A 154 19.46 11.40 17.14
N LEU A 155 18.71 10.97 16.13
CA LEU A 155 17.41 10.32 16.29
C LEU A 155 17.58 8.88 15.79
N GLY A 156 17.64 7.90 16.69
CA GLY A 156 17.86 6.51 16.31
C GLY A 156 16.88 6.03 15.23
N PRO A 157 17.22 4.99 14.45
CA PRO A 157 16.46 4.51 13.29
C PRO A 157 15.00 4.10 13.60
N LYS A 158 14.63 3.99 14.85
CA LYS A 158 13.25 3.71 15.30
C LYS A 158 12.34 4.94 15.23
N LEU A 159 12.80 6.11 15.68
CA LEU A 159 11.98 7.34 15.70
C LEU A 159 11.56 7.79 14.30
N THR A 160 12.42 7.63 13.30
CA THR A 160 12.13 7.99 11.93
C THR A 160 10.98 7.16 11.33
N VAL A 161 10.93 5.87 11.65
CA VAL A 161 9.87 4.98 11.13
C VAL A 161 8.57 5.20 11.88
N GLU A 162 8.60 5.57 13.15
CA GLU A 162 7.43 5.94 13.96
C GLU A 162 6.82 7.27 13.48
N GLU A 163 7.65 8.26 13.10
CA GLU A 163 7.17 9.52 12.48
C GLU A 163 6.50 9.30 11.12
N ILE A 164 6.96 8.29 10.37
CA ILE A 164 6.35 7.93 9.08
C ILE A 164 4.99 7.27 9.29
N ALA A 165 4.85 6.51 10.35
CA ALA A 165 3.83 5.48 10.50
C ALA A 165 2.41 5.99 10.72
N LYS A 166 2.17 7.19 11.25
CA LYS A 166 0.82 7.80 11.51
C LYS A 166 -0.36 6.81 11.62
N GLY A 167 -0.19 5.72 12.39
CA GLY A 167 -1.23 4.69 12.61
C GLY A 167 -0.81 3.25 12.29
N ASP A 168 0.16 3.04 11.40
CA ASP A 168 0.76 1.71 11.17
C ASP A 168 1.97 1.50 12.11
N SER A 169 2.31 0.27 12.47
CA SER A 169 3.52 -0.02 13.24
C SER A 169 4.78 0.18 12.39
N ALA A 170 5.91 0.51 13.03
CA ALA A 170 7.21 0.62 12.36
C ALA A 170 7.58 -0.63 11.54
N SER A 171 7.21 -1.81 12.04
CA SER A 171 7.38 -3.08 11.33
C SER A 171 6.53 -3.15 10.06
N GLN A 172 5.29 -2.67 10.13
CA GLN A 172 4.37 -2.67 9.00
C GLN A 172 4.82 -1.70 7.90
N VAL A 173 5.28 -0.50 8.26
CA VAL A 173 5.87 0.47 7.32
C VAL A 173 7.04 -0.15 6.56
N LYS A 174 7.98 -0.83 7.24
CA LYS A 174 9.09 -1.53 6.59
C LYS A 174 8.61 -2.60 5.61
N ARG A 175 7.57 -3.35 5.96
CA ARG A 175 6.97 -4.38 5.09
C ARG A 175 6.35 -3.76 3.84
N TYR A 176 5.61 -2.65 3.97
CA TYR A 176 5.08 -1.91 2.80
C TYR A 176 6.20 -1.40 1.91
N ILE A 177 7.20 -0.71 2.49
CA ILE A 177 8.35 -0.20 1.71
C ILE A 177 9.03 -1.33 0.93
N ARG A 178 9.11 -2.53 1.52
CA ARG A 178 9.71 -3.69 0.86
C ARG A 178 8.98 -4.09 -0.44
N LEU A 179 7.66 -3.88 -0.53
CA LEU A 179 6.89 -4.16 -1.75
C LEU A 179 7.37 -3.38 -2.97
N THR A 180 8.04 -2.24 -2.79
CA THR A 180 8.59 -1.45 -3.91
C THR A 180 9.70 -2.18 -4.67
N ASN A 181 10.16 -3.34 -4.20
CA ASN A 181 11.13 -4.20 -4.88
C ASN A 181 10.45 -5.30 -5.72
N LEU A 182 9.13 -5.38 -5.71
CA LEU A 182 8.41 -6.29 -6.60
C LEU A 182 8.36 -5.73 -8.01
N ILE A 183 8.34 -6.62 -9.01
CA ILE A 183 8.03 -6.24 -10.39
C ILE A 183 6.58 -5.75 -10.47
N PRO A 184 6.25 -4.87 -11.44
CA PRO A 184 4.92 -4.27 -11.54
C PRO A 184 3.77 -5.29 -11.59
N GLU A 185 3.97 -6.42 -12.26
CA GLU A 185 2.99 -7.47 -12.47
C GLU A 185 2.61 -8.15 -11.13
N ILE A 186 3.62 -8.54 -10.34
CA ILE A 186 3.38 -9.14 -9.01
C ILE A 186 2.78 -8.10 -8.05
N LEU A 187 3.25 -6.85 -8.12
CA LEU A 187 2.70 -5.77 -7.30
C LEU A 187 1.23 -5.49 -7.63
N GLN A 188 0.84 -5.59 -8.91
CA GLN A 188 -0.57 -5.48 -9.32
C GLN A 188 -1.40 -6.64 -8.74
N MET A 189 -0.87 -7.88 -8.72
CA MET A 189 -1.56 -9.01 -8.07
C MET A 189 -1.77 -8.79 -6.57
N VAL A 190 -0.89 -8.05 -5.90
CA VAL A 190 -1.07 -7.65 -4.49
C VAL A 190 -2.17 -6.61 -4.36
N ASP A 191 -2.23 -5.62 -5.24
CA ASP A 191 -3.28 -4.61 -5.27
C ASP A 191 -4.66 -5.20 -5.55
N ASP A 192 -4.72 -6.23 -6.41
CA ASP A 192 -5.94 -6.98 -6.74
C ASP A 192 -6.36 -7.97 -5.63
N GLY A 193 -5.56 -8.09 -4.56
CA GLY A 193 -5.82 -9.02 -3.45
C GLY A 193 -5.56 -10.50 -3.76
N ARG A 194 -4.99 -10.82 -4.93
CA ARG A 194 -4.63 -12.19 -5.33
C ARG A 194 -3.45 -12.73 -4.51
N ILE A 195 -2.54 -11.87 -4.10
CA ILE A 195 -1.41 -12.19 -3.21
C ILE A 195 -1.53 -11.33 -1.95
N ALA A 196 -1.58 -11.99 -0.78
CA ALA A 196 -1.62 -11.29 0.50
C ALA A 196 -0.29 -10.58 0.81
N LEU A 197 -0.32 -9.53 1.66
CA LEU A 197 0.85 -8.72 2.02
C LEU A 197 2.04 -9.56 2.52
N THR A 198 1.79 -10.58 3.34
CA THR A 198 2.88 -11.36 3.95
C THR A 198 3.65 -12.22 2.94
N PRO A 199 3.01 -13.04 2.09
CA PRO A 199 3.72 -13.69 0.97
C PRO A 199 4.40 -12.70 0.04
N ALA A 200 3.76 -11.57 -0.31
CA ALA A 200 4.34 -10.56 -1.19
C ALA A 200 5.66 -9.97 -0.65
N VAL A 201 5.74 -9.75 0.67
CA VAL A 201 7.00 -9.32 1.32
C VAL A 201 8.09 -10.37 1.16
N GLU A 202 7.78 -11.67 1.29
CA GLU A 202 8.77 -12.73 1.07
C GLU A 202 9.24 -12.77 -0.40
N LEU A 203 8.31 -12.61 -1.36
CA LEU A 203 8.63 -12.56 -2.79
C LEU A 203 9.50 -11.36 -3.17
N SER A 204 9.39 -10.25 -2.44
CA SER A 204 10.21 -9.05 -2.69
C SER A 204 11.71 -9.22 -2.40
N TYR A 205 12.12 -10.37 -1.85
CA TYR A 205 13.52 -10.73 -1.67
C TYR A 205 14.12 -11.46 -2.87
N LEU A 206 13.28 -11.93 -3.81
CA LEU A 206 13.72 -12.56 -5.06
C LEU A 206 14.37 -11.53 -5.98
N GLN A 207 15.31 -12.00 -6.81
CA GLN A 207 15.88 -11.17 -7.88
C GLN A 207 14.81 -10.84 -8.94
N PRO A 208 14.91 -9.73 -9.68
CA PRO A 208 13.92 -9.38 -10.71
C PRO A 208 13.66 -10.51 -11.73
N SER A 209 14.71 -11.18 -12.21
CA SER A 209 14.58 -12.31 -13.14
C SER A 209 13.85 -13.51 -12.54
N GLU A 210 14.06 -13.79 -11.24
CA GLU A 210 13.36 -14.86 -10.52
C GLU A 210 11.87 -14.50 -10.33
N GLN A 211 11.56 -13.21 -10.10
CA GLN A 211 10.20 -12.73 -10.03
C GLN A 211 9.47 -12.85 -11.37
N GLU A 212 10.15 -12.56 -12.50
CA GLU A 212 9.61 -12.74 -13.86
C GLU A 212 9.29 -14.21 -14.14
N THR A 213 10.23 -15.12 -13.81
CA THR A 213 10.01 -16.58 -13.92
C THR A 213 8.79 -17.01 -13.07
N LEU A 214 8.74 -16.58 -11.81
CA LEU A 214 7.63 -16.91 -10.92
C LEU A 214 6.30 -16.35 -11.45
N PHE A 215 6.30 -15.11 -11.95
CA PHE A 215 5.11 -14.51 -12.53
C PHE A 215 4.60 -15.31 -13.73
N SER A 216 5.47 -15.72 -14.63
CA SER A 216 5.11 -16.54 -15.80
C SER A 216 4.42 -17.85 -15.39
N ILE A 217 4.92 -18.52 -14.33
CA ILE A 217 4.33 -19.76 -13.80
C ILE A 217 2.95 -19.47 -13.16
N MET A 218 2.87 -18.39 -12.38
CA MET A 218 1.61 -17.99 -11.72
C MET A 218 0.51 -17.62 -12.72
N ASP A 219 0.87 -17.00 -13.83
CA ASP A 219 -0.07 -16.59 -14.87
C ASP A 219 -0.55 -17.78 -15.70
N CYS A 220 0.36 -18.70 -16.07
CA CYS A 220 0.02 -19.91 -16.82
C CYS A 220 -0.92 -20.85 -16.04
N ASP A 221 -0.65 -21.07 -14.74
CA ASP A 221 -1.34 -22.06 -13.92
C ASP A 221 -2.49 -21.43 -13.10
N GLU A 222 -2.71 -20.12 -13.19
CA GLU A 222 -3.66 -19.33 -12.38
C GLU A 222 -3.51 -19.54 -10.86
N VAL A 223 -2.29 -19.82 -10.40
CA VAL A 223 -1.97 -20.10 -9.00
C VAL A 223 -1.16 -18.96 -8.37
N THR A 224 -1.32 -18.76 -7.08
CA THR A 224 -0.52 -17.81 -6.29
C THR A 224 0.17 -18.53 -5.13
N PRO A 225 1.39 -18.16 -4.73
CA PRO A 225 2.08 -18.84 -3.66
C PRO A 225 1.43 -18.62 -2.29
N SER A 226 1.34 -19.65 -1.48
CA SER A 226 1.05 -19.54 -0.05
C SER A 226 2.25 -18.93 0.68
N LEU A 227 2.08 -18.52 1.95
CA LEU A 227 3.18 -17.99 2.75
C LEU A 227 4.34 -18.98 2.86
N SER A 228 4.06 -20.26 3.09
CA SER A 228 5.10 -21.32 3.19
C SER A 228 5.85 -21.50 1.87
N GLN A 229 5.15 -21.45 0.74
CA GLN A 229 5.76 -21.51 -0.59
C GLN A 229 6.62 -20.27 -0.86
N ALA A 230 6.12 -19.06 -0.54
CA ALA A 230 6.89 -17.82 -0.69
C ALA A 230 8.18 -17.82 0.15
N GLN A 231 8.14 -18.32 1.38
CA GLN A 231 9.32 -18.48 2.23
C GLN A 231 10.32 -19.50 1.66
N ARG A 232 9.84 -20.60 1.07
CA ARG A 232 10.70 -21.58 0.42
C ARG A 232 11.31 -21.02 -0.86
N LEU A 233 10.56 -20.27 -1.67
CA LEU A 233 11.08 -19.59 -2.86
C LEU A 233 12.21 -18.63 -2.49
N ARG A 234 12.00 -17.80 -1.46
CA ARG A 234 13.05 -16.92 -0.94
C ARG A 234 14.30 -17.70 -0.52
N ARG A 235 14.15 -18.79 0.24
CA ARG A 235 15.29 -19.63 0.65
C ARG A 235 16.02 -20.25 -0.56
N MET A 236 15.28 -20.68 -1.58
CA MET A 236 15.86 -21.20 -2.81
C MET A 236 16.70 -20.14 -3.54
N SER A 237 16.23 -18.88 -3.57
CA SER A 237 16.99 -17.75 -4.12
C SER A 237 18.25 -17.47 -3.29
N GLU A 238 18.14 -17.38 -1.95
CA GLU A 238 19.28 -17.19 -1.04
C GLU A 238 20.35 -18.29 -1.18
N GLU A 239 19.92 -19.53 -1.43
CA GLU A 239 20.80 -20.70 -1.62
C GLU A 239 21.23 -20.93 -3.08
N GLN A 240 20.88 -20.00 -3.99
CA GLN A 240 21.19 -20.09 -5.44
C GLN A 240 20.68 -21.39 -6.12
N ARG A 241 19.54 -21.90 -5.63
CA ARG A 241 18.87 -23.12 -6.13
C ARG A 241 17.54 -22.81 -6.83
N PHE A 242 17.32 -21.56 -7.20
CA PHE A 242 16.10 -21.13 -7.89
C PHE A 242 16.19 -21.57 -9.37
N THR A 243 15.45 -22.62 -9.73
CA THR A 243 15.34 -23.14 -11.09
C THR A 243 13.88 -23.28 -11.47
N ASP A 244 13.54 -23.12 -12.74
CA ASP A 244 12.18 -23.19 -13.25
C ASP A 244 11.48 -24.49 -12.84
N SER A 245 12.18 -25.64 -12.95
CA SER A 245 11.63 -26.94 -12.57
C SER A 245 11.34 -27.05 -11.07
N ALA A 246 12.21 -26.50 -10.21
CA ALA A 246 12.00 -26.51 -8.78
C ALA A 246 10.86 -25.57 -8.34
N VAL A 247 10.71 -24.43 -9.03
CA VAL A 247 9.60 -23.49 -8.81
C VAL A 247 8.28 -24.12 -9.25
N MET A 248 8.21 -24.73 -10.44
CA MET A 248 7.02 -25.44 -10.91
C MET A 248 6.61 -26.56 -9.95
N GLN A 249 7.55 -27.37 -9.50
CA GLN A 249 7.29 -28.44 -8.53
C GLN A 249 6.73 -27.86 -7.22
N LEU A 250 7.31 -26.78 -6.70
CA LEU A 250 6.86 -26.12 -5.48
C LEU A 250 5.46 -25.52 -5.64
N MET A 251 5.17 -24.89 -6.78
CA MET A 251 3.87 -24.28 -7.03
C MET A 251 2.75 -25.29 -7.26
N SER A 252 3.06 -26.50 -7.76
CA SER A 252 2.11 -27.61 -7.91
C SER A 252 1.77 -28.34 -6.61
N GLU A 253 2.48 -28.06 -5.50
CA GLU A 253 2.16 -28.66 -4.20
C GLU A 253 0.78 -28.23 -3.70
N VAL A 254 0.01 -29.18 -3.17
CA VAL A 254 -1.30 -28.91 -2.55
C VAL A 254 -1.11 -27.98 -1.35
N LYS A 255 -1.80 -26.84 -1.37
CA LYS A 255 -1.73 -25.87 -0.27
C LYS A 255 -2.36 -26.44 0.98
N GLY A 256 -1.72 -26.27 2.15
CA GLY A 256 -2.21 -26.80 3.41
C GLY A 256 -3.62 -26.36 3.83
N ASN A 257 -4.10 -25.20 3.31
CA ASN A 257 -5.47 -24.71 3.51
C ASN A 257 -6.50 -25.33 2.54
N GLN A 258 -6.06 -26.09 1.53
CA GLN A 258 -6.92 -26.83 0.61
C GLN A 258 -7.17 -28.26 1.09
N VAL A 259 -6.48 -28.70 2.15
CA VAL A 259 -6.72 -29.99 2.78
C VAL A 259 -7.85 -29.81 3.79
N GLU A 260 -8.99 -30.43 3.52
CA GLU A 260 -10.10 -30.48 4.47
C GLU A 260 -9.73 -31.38 5.65
N TYR A 261 -9.86 -30.83 6.86
CA TYR A 261 -9.64 -31.58 8.09
C TYR A 261 -10.93 -31.73 8.87
N VAL A 262 -11.27 -32.96 9.22
CA VAL A 262 -12.28 -33.24 10.23
C VAL A 262 -11.60 -33.21 11.59
N LYS A 263 -11.90 -32.20 12.42
CA LYS A 263 -11.36 -32.12 13.79
C LYS A 263 -12.24 -32.87 14.75
N VAL A 264 -11.74 -33.98 15.26
CA VAL A 264 -12.40 -34.75 16.32
C VAL A 264 -11.63 -34.51 17.64
N PRO A 265 -12.30 -34.06 18.73
CA PRO A 265 -11.66 -33.95 20.03
C PRO A 265 -11.05 -35.26 20.49
N VAL A 266 -9.79 -35.23 20.90
CA VAL A 266 -9.02 -36.43 21.29
C VAL A 266 -9.70 -37.16 22.44
N ASP A 267 -10.33 -36.45 23.37
CA ASP A 267 -11.03 -37.03 24.52
C ASP A 267 -12.17 -37.95 24.09
N LYS A 268 -12.88 -37.62 23.02
CA LYS A 268 -13.92 -38.47 22.44
C LYS A 268 -13.37 -39.75 21.82
N LEU A 269 -12.13 -39.73 21.35
CA LEU A 269 -11.48 -40.88 20.73
C LEU A 269 -10.75 -41.74 21.77
N ARG A 270 -10.22 -41.14 22.83
CA ARG A 270 -9.44 -41.84 23.88
C ARG A 270 -10.19 -43.04 24.49
N SER A 271 -11.52 -42.96 24.62
CA SER A 271 -12.34 -44.03 25.16
C SER A 271 -12.30 -45.31 24.32
N PHE A 272 -11.92 -45.23 23.05
CA PHE A 272 -11.84 -46.38 22.12
C PHE A 272 -10.43 -46.96 21.98
N PHE A 273 -9.41 -46.30 22.62
CA PHE A 273 -8.02 -46.69 22.47
C PHE A 273 -7.33 -46.88 23.82
N ARG A 274 -6.23 -47.62 23.83
CA ARG A 274 -5.39 -47.76 25.03
C ARG A 274 -4.69 -46.44 25.36
N PRO A 275 -4.37 -46.15 26.62
CA PRO A 275 -3.77 -44.90 27.05
C PRO A 275 -2.44 -44.55 26.37
N ASP A 276 -1.68 -45.55 25.95
CA ASP A 276 -0.37 -45.49 25.32
C ASP A 276 -0.41 -45.40 23.78
N THR A 277 -1.61 -45.44 23.17
CA THR A 277 -1.76 -45.40 21.72
C THR A 277 -1.37 -44.00 21.15
N SER A 278 -0.46 -43.98 20.21
CA SER A 278 -0.02 -42.73 19.55
C SER A 278 -1.10 -42.16 18.62
N MET A 279 -1.09 -40.84 18.40
CA MET A 279 -2.02 -40.16 17.50
C MET A 279 -2.01 -40.74 16.07
N LYS A 280 -0.84 -41.12 15.56
CA LYS A 280 -0.69 -41.78 14.25
C LYS A 280 -1.43 -43.10 14.19
N GLN A 281 -1.24 -43.94 15.19
CA GLN A 281 -1.93 -45.23 15.29
C GLN A 281 -3.46 -45.08 15.44
N MET A 282 -3.93 -44.05 16.20
CA MET A 282 -5.35 -43.74 16.30
C MET A 282 -5.94 -43.39 14.94
N THR A 283 -5.25 -42.48 14.18
CA THR A 283 -5.69 -42.06 12.83
C THR A 283 -5.75 -43.24 11.86
N GLU A 284 -4.72 -44.09 11.82
CA GLU A 284 -4.69 -45.27 10.94
C GLU A 284 -5.81 -46.27 11.29
N THR A 285 -6.09 -46.43 12.57
CA THR A 285 -7.17 -47.34 13.03
C THR A 285 -8.53 -46.75 12.68
N LEU A 286 -8.75 -45.46 12.83
CA LEU A 286 -9.99 -44.81 12.43
C LEU A 286 -10.27 -44.97 10.93
N VAL A 287 -9.26 -44.75 10.08
CA VAL A 287 -9.42 -44.95 8.63
C VAL A 287 -9.82 -46.36 8.30
N LYS A 288 -9.17 -47.38 8.92
CA LYS A 288 -9.53 -48.81 8.74
C LYS A 288 -10.93 -49.12 9.25
N ALA A 289 -11.33 -48.55 10.39
CA ALA A 289 -12.66 -48.75 10.95
C ALA A 289 -13.76 -48.17 10.04
N MET A 290 -13.51 -46.96 9.45
CA MET A 290 -14.44 -46.34 8.50
C MET A 290 -14.56 -47.15 7.20
N ASP A 291 -13.46 -47.70 6.68
CA ASP A 291 -13.47 -48.56 5.50
C ASP A 291 -14.29 -49.88 5.77
N PHE A 292 -14.08 -50.48 6.95
CA PHE A 292 -14.86 -51.62 7.37
C PHE A 292 -16.36 -51.29 7.50
N TYR A 293 -16.69 -50.18 8.12
CA TYR A 293 -18.07 -49.72 8.28
C TYR A 293 -18.76 -49.44 6.94
N ASN A 294 -18.07 -48.84 6.00
CA ASN A 294 -18.59 -48.63 4.65
C ASN A 294 -18.88 -49.94 3.91
N LYS A 295 -17.97 -50.92 4.04
CA LYS A 295 -18.21 -52.29 3.49
C LYS A 295 -19.42 -52.98 4.14
N TYR A 296 -19.58 -52.80 5.44
CA TYR A 296 -20.74 -53.31 6.17
C TYR A 296 -22.05 -52.68 5.69
N LEU A 297 -22.11 -51.37 5.56
CA LEU A 297 -23.27 -50.66 5.03
C LEU A 297 -23.61 -51.08 3.59
N ALA A 298 -22.60 -51.27 2.75
CA ALA A 298 -22.80 -51.72 1.37
C ALA A 298 -23.41 -53.12 1.29
N ARG A 299 -23.03 -54.03 2.20
CA ARG A 299 -23.67 -55.34 2.32
C ARG A 299 -25.12 -55.24 2.79
N GLN A 300 -25.40 -54.43 3.80
CA GLN A 300 -26.78 -54.22 4.28
C GLN A 300 -27.71 -53.64 3.20
N ARG A 301 -27.21 -52.73 2.37
CA ARG A 301 -27.99 -52.18 1.22
C ARG A 301 -28.33 -53.30 0.21
N LYS A 302 -27.35 -54.15 -0.16
CA LYS A 302 -27.57 -55.26 -1.08
C LYS A 302 -28.58 -56.29 -0.53
N ASP A 303 -28.54 -56.57 0.78
CA ASP A 303 -29.49 -57.50 1.41
C ASP A 303 -30.91 -56.91 1.53
N ARG A 304 -31.04 -55.58 1.58
CA ARG A 304 -32.34 -54.88 1.57
C ARG A 304 -32.94 -54.83 0.16
N ASP A 305 -32.12 -54.63 -0.87
CA ASP A 305 -32.56 -54.56 -2.28
C ASP A 305 -32.86 -55.97 -2.86
N ALA A 306 -32.41 -57.03 -2.16
CA ALA A 306 -32.66 -58.43 -2.53
C ALA A 306 -33.93 -59.05 -1.87
N ARG A 307 -34.62 -58.29 -1.01
CA ARG A 307 -35.89 -58.61 -0.39
C ARG A 307 -37.04 -57.83 -1.01
#